data_d18f82a59ada43a564f75b07a80fd618
#
_entry.id   d18f82a59ada43a564f75b07a80fd618
#
_cell.length_a   1.000
_cell.length_b   1.000
_cell.length_c   1.000
_cell.angle_alpha   90.00
_cell.angle_beta   90.00
_cell.angle_gamma   90.00
#
_symmetry.space_group_name_H-M   'P 1'
#
loop_
_entity.id
_entity.type
_entity.pdbx_description
1 polymer ?
#
loop_
_entity_poly.entity_id
_entity_poly.type
_entity_poly.pdbx_seq_one_letter_code
_entity_poly.pdbx_strand_id
1 'polypeptide(L)'
;MNKFSFLLPFLLVFLFNGCNSTTSSGLSPKKHVVDVKKEYYTGGMLRSEFLMYDKTGMNGLRKEYAYKGLLASKVEIQNGVKNGKESLYDDEGRVRLVKPYVNGRLDGVATAYYDNGTPLMTITYVKGVKHGPAVKYNADGSVFEKKMFKNGKLSY
;
A
#
# COMPACT_ATOMS: atom_id res chain seq x y z
N MET A 1 -69.99 -40.07 -11.19
CA MET A 1 -68.57 -40.38 -11.23
C MET A 1 -67.90 -39.23 -11.94
N ASN A 2 -67.34 -38.27 -11.19
CA ASN A 2 -66.89 -36.95 -11.67
C ASN A 2 -65.46 -36.98 -12.15
N LYS A 3 -65.26 -36.61 -13.40
CA LYS A 3 -63.96 -36.30 -13.93
C LYS A 3 -63.70 -34.78 -13.73
N PHE A 4 -62.79 -34.41 -12.82
CA PHE A 4 -62.30 -33.07 -12.72
C PHE A 4 -61.08 -32.94 -13.61
N SER A 5 -61.21 -32.08 -14.64
CA SER A 5 -60.13 -31.61 -15.52
C SER A 5 -59.44 -30.41 -14.82
N PHE A 6 -58.18 -30.55 -14.44
CA PHE A 6 -57.39 -29.41 -13.94
C PHE A 6 -56.64 -28.77 -15.11
N LEU A 7 -57.07 -27.54 -15.46
CA LEU A 7 -56.30 -26.65 -16.31
C LEU A 7 -55.07 -26.13 -15.53
N LEU A 8 -53.91 -26.32 -16.12
CA LEU A 8 -52.68 -25.75 -15.64
C LEU A 8 -52.56 -24.29 -16.14
N PRO A 9 -52.33 -23.28 -15.28
CA PRO A 9 -52.02 -21.94 -15.77
C PRO A 9 -50.56 -21.83 -16.22
N PHE A 10 -50.38 -21.29 -17.38
CA PHE A 10 -49.12 -20.92 -18.01
C PHE A 10 -48.41 -19.89 -17.15
N LEU A 11 -47.31 -20.29 -16.49
CA LEU A 11 -46.46 -19.37 -15.70
C LEU A 11 -45.48 -18.71 -16.66
N LEU A 12 -45.74 -17.44 -16.96
CA LEU A 12 -44.82 -16.56 -17.71
C LEU A 12 -43.59 -16.25 -16.86
N VAL A 13 -42.46 -16.90 -17.15
CA VAL A 13 -41.18 -16.57 -16.52
C VAL A 13 -40.63 -15.33 -17.17
N PHE A 14 -40.76 -14.18 -16.48
CA PHE A 14 -39.97 -12.98 -16.80
C PHE A 14 -38.51 -13.20 -16.41
N LEU A 15 -37.66 -13.40 -17.40
CA LEU A 15 -36.22 -13.32 -17.21
C LEU A 15 -35.84 -11.84 -17.04
N PHE A 16 -35.76 -11.39 -15.79
CA PHE A 16 -35.04 -10.16 -15.46
C PHE A 16 -33.55 -10.42 -15.63
N ASN A 17 -32.98 -9.98 -16.74
CA ASN A 17 -31.54 -9.75 -16.85
C ASN A 17 -31.19 -8.58 -15.94
N GLY A 18 -31.05 -8.87 -14.63
CA GLY A 18 -30.43 -7.95 -13.68
C GLY A 18 -28.95 -7.91 -13.93
N CYS A 19 -28.47 -6.80 -14.48
CA CYS A 19 -27.06 -6.47 -14.52
C CYS A 19 -26.59 -6.27 -13.07
N ASN A 20 -26.07 -7.34 -12.44
CA ASN A 20 -25.38 -7.24 -11.16
C ASN A 20 -24.05 -6.53 -11.38
N SER A 21 -24.03 -5.21 -11.23
CA SER A 21 -22.81 -4.48 -10.95
C SER A 21 -22.36 -4.84 -9.53
N THR A 22 -21.64 -5.96 -9.39
CA THR A 22 -20.87 -6.23 -8.18
C THR A 22 -19.77 -5.18 -8.10
N THR A 23 -20.01 -4.13 -7.31
CA THR A 23 -18.95 -3.29 -6.76
C THR A 23 -18.08 -4.20 -5.90
N SER A 24 -17.02 -4.74 -6.48
CA SER A 24 -15.97 -5.40 -5.72
C SER A 24 -15.30 -4.34 -4.84
N SER A 25 -15.68 -4.29 -3.57
CA SER A 25 -14.89 -3.64 -2.53
C SER A 25 -13.50 -4.24 -2.61
N GLY A 26 -12.52 -3.42 -3.07
CA GLY A 26 -11.16 -3.85 -3.37
C GLY A 26 -10.35 -4.22 -2.12
N LEU A 27 -10.68 -5.34 -1.48
CA LEU A 27 -9.74 -6.03 -0.63
C LEU A 27 -8.76 -6.74 -1.55
N SER A 28 -7.53 -6.24 -1.62
CA SER A 28 -6.43 -6.99 -2.23
C SER A 28 -6.37 -8.39 -1.62
N PRO A 29 -6.24 -9.45 -2.42
CA PRO A 29 -6.20 -10.81 -1.90
C PRO A 29 -5.10 -10.91 -0.84
N LYS A 30 -5.42 -11.46 0.34
CA LYS A 30 -4.47 -11.66 1.43
C LYS A 30 -3.36 -12.58 0.94
N LYS A 31 -2.16 -12.04 0.75
CA LYS A 31 -1.00 -12.80 0.28
C LYS A 31 -0.67 -13.91 1.29
N HIS A 32 -0.54 -15.14 0.81
CA HIS A 32 -0.19 -16.28 1.64
C HIS A 32 1.30 -16.23 2.00
N VAL A 33 1.61 -16.33 3.30
CA VAL A 33 2.99 -16.41 3.79
C VAL A 33 3.39 -17.87 3.82
N VAL A 34 4.44 -18.25 3.09
CA VAL A 34 4.94 -19.62 2.99
C VAL A 34 6.10 -19.88 3.96
N ASP A 35 6.84 -18.83 4.34
CA ASP A 35 7.95 -18.92 5.29
C ASP A 35 8.27 -17.54 5.89
N VAL A 36 9.03 -17.49 7.02
CA VAL A 36 9.44 -16.26 7.70
C VAL A 36 10.91 -16.33 8.07
N LYS A 37 11.72 -15.46 7.46
CA LYS A 37 13.11 -15.26 7.85
C LYS A 37 13.21 -14.14 8.88
N LYS A 38 13.92 -14.38 9.99
CA LYS A 38 14.12 -13.41 11.07
C LYS A 38 15.60 -13.15 11.31
N GLU A 39 15.92 -11.90 11.62
CA GLU A 39 17.25 -11.46 12.06
C GLU A 39 17.11 -10.73 13.40
N TYR A 40 18.15 -10.82 14.23
CA TYR A 40 18.12 -10.29 15.58
C TYR A 40 19.30 -9.35 15.81
N TYR A 41 19.13 -8.38 16.69
CA TYR A 41 20.21 -7.59 17.25
C TYR A 41 21.07 -8.44 18.19
N THR A 42 22.30 -7.98 18.45
CA THR A 42 23.10 -8.48 19.58
C THR A 42 22.30 -8.25 20.87
N GLY A 43 21.97 -9.33 21.59
CA GLY A 43 21.07 -9.27 22.76
C GLY A 43 19.68 -9.87 22.51
N GLY A 44 19.42 -10.42 21.29
CA GLY A 44 18.28 -11.29 21.01
C GLY A 44 16.96 -10.58 20.66
N MET A 45 16.95 -9.25 20.59
CA MET A 45 15.75 -8.53 20.13
C MET A 45 15.59 -8.62 18.60
N LEU A 46 14.34 -8.79 18.14
CA LEU A 46 14.04 -8.88 16.70
C LEU A 46 14.44 -7.56 16.00
N ARG A 47 15.30 -7.71 15.00
CA ARG A 47 15.77 -6.60 14.15
C ARG A 47 14.98 -6.50 12.85
N SER A 48 14.74 -7.65 12.20
CA SER A 48 13.97 -7.69 10.97
C SER A 48 13.22 -9.01 10.82
N GLU A 49 12.10 -8.96 10.10
CA GLU A 49 11.46 -10.16 9.59
C GLU A 49 11.10 -9.98 8.11
N PHE A 50 11.25 -11.06 7.37
CA PHE A 50 10.83 -11.14 5.99
C PHE A 50 9.80 -12.25 5.83
N LEU A 51 8.53 -11.85 5.65
CA LEU A 51 7.39 -12.73 5.41
C LEU A 51 7.40 -13.11 3.92
N MET A 52 7.86 -14.32 3.61
CA MET A 52 8.02 -14.77 2.23
C MET A 52 6.68 -15.23 1.64
N TYR A 53 6.39 -14.82 0.44
CA TYR A 53 5.20 -15.23 -0.33
C TYR A 53 5.49 -16.37 -1.31
N ASP A 54 6.75 -16.71 -1.48
CA ASP A 54 7.23 -17.85 -2.28
C ASP A 54 8.47 -18.47 -1.66
N LYS A 55 8.83 -19.69 -2.11
CA LYS A 55 10.00 -20.44 -1.60
C LYS A 55 11.33 -19.88 -2.09
N THR A 56 11.35 -18.98 -3.07
CA THR A 56 12.58 -18.39 -3.60
C THR A 56 13.12 -17.29 -2.70
N GLY A 57 12.27 -16.72 -1.82
CA GLY A 57 12.59 -15.55 -1.01
C GLY A 57 12.72 -14.26 -1.82
N MET A 58 12.22 -14.25 -3.06
CA MET A 58 12.27 -13.07 -3.92
C MET A 58 11.07 -12.16 -3.73
N ASN A 59 9.95 -12.68 -3.19
CA ASN A 59 8.72 -11.95 -2.98
C ASN A 59 8.25 -12.04 -1.54
N GLY A 60 7.87 -10.92 -0.94
CA GLY A 60 7.46 -10.91 0.46
C GLY A 60 7.24 -9.51 1.02
N LEU A 61 6.94 -9.47 2.32
CA LEU A 61 6.87 -8.25 3.12
C LEU A 61 8.07 -8.20 4.07
N ARG A 62 8.93 -7.20 3.91
CA ARG A 62 10.01 -6.91 4.85
C ARG A 62 9.52 -5.94 5.89
N LYS A 63 9.79 -6.26 7.16
CA LYS A 63 9.59 -5.37 8.30
C LYS A 63 10.91 -5.23 9.04
N GLU A 64 11.20 -4.01 9.49
CA GLU A 64 12.36 -3.70 10.32
C GLU A 64 11.89 -3.10 11.63
N TYR A 65 12.58 -3.43 12.71
CA TYR A 65 12.22 -3.04 14.07
C TYR A 65 13.36 -2.25 14.69
N ALA A 66 13.03 -1.20 15.45
CA ALA A 66 13.97 -0.50 16.31
C ALA A 66 14.40 -1.41 17.47
N TYR A 67 15.51 -1.07 18.13
CA TYR A 67 16.07 -1.86 19.26
C TYR A 67 15.06 -2.12 20.38
N LYS A 68 14.06 -1.24 20.57
CA LYS A 68 12.96 -1.42 21.55
C LYS A 68 11.85 -2.36 21.07
N GLY A 69 12.00 -3.01 19.91
CA GLY A 69 10.98 -3.90 19.34
C GLY A 69 9.82 -3.21 18.64
N LEU A 70 9.86 -1.88 18.49
CA LEU A 70 8.86 -1.11 17.77
C LEU A 70 9.08 -1.20 16.26
N LEU A 71 8.01 -1.33 15.49
CA LEU A 71 8.10 -1.37 14.03
C LEU A 71 8.64 -0.04 13.50
N ALA A 72 9.82 -0.08 12.89
CA ALA A 72 10.48 1.09 12.32
C ALA A 72 10.12 1.28 10.83
N SER A 73 10.02 0.18 10.06
CA SER A 73 9.62 0.24 8.67
C SER A 73 8.95 -1.03 8.17
N LYS A 74 8.18 -0.90 7.09
CA LYS A 74 7.70 -2.03 6.30
C LYS A 74 7.66 -1.69 4.82
N VAL A 75 7.97 -2.68 3.96
CA VAL A 75 7.94 -2.53 2.51
C VAL A 75 7.72 -3.88 1.82
N GLU A 76 6.95 -3.87 0.74
CA GLU A 76 6.81 -5.03 -0.15
C GLU A 76 8.09 -5.22 -0.97
N ILE A 77 8.52 -6.47 -1.08
CA ILE A 77 9.61 -6.91 -1.95
C ILE A 77 9.02 -7.75 -3.08
N GLN A 78 9.41 -7.46 -4.30
CA GLN A 78 9.06 -8.22 -5.49
C GLN A 78 10.31 -8.42 -6.35
N ASN A 79 10.58 -9.66 -6.75
CA ASN A 79 11.80 -10.01 -7.49
C ASN A 79 13.08 -9.52 -6.80
N GLY A 80 13.13 -9.59 -5.46
CA GLY A 80 14.29 -9.18 -4.65
C GLY A 80 14.45 -7.67 -4.43
N VAL A 81 13.60 -6.82 -5.01
CA VAL A 81 13.69 -5.36 -4.90
C VAL A 81 12.44 -4.75 -4.27
N LYS A 82 12.56 -3.56 -3.68
CA LYS A 82 11.41 -2.82 -3.16
C LYS A 82 10.40 -2.54 -4.28
N ASN A 83 9.13 -2.89 -4.05
CA ASN A 83 8.03 -2.63 -4.99
C ASN A 83 6.74 -2.39 -4.21
N GLY A 84 6.17 -1.20 -4.34
CA GLY A 84 5.05 -0.73 -3.52
C GLY A 84 5.45 0.36 -2.54
N LYS A 85 4.61 0.60 -1.53
CA LYS A 85 4.83 1.68 -0.54
C LYS A 85 5.70 1.19 0.62
N GLU A 86 6.85 1.83 0.85
CA GLU A 86 7.59 1.75 2.10
C GLU A 86 7.02 2.74 3.09
N SER A 87 6.61 2.26 4.26
CA SER A 87 6.16 3.11 5.37
C SER A 87 7.20 3.09 6.48
N LEU A 88 7.58 4.26 6.98
CA LEU A 88 8.46 4.46 8.13
C LEU A 88 7.62 5.00 9.29
N TYR A 89 7.93 4.54 10.49
CA TYR A 89 7.16 4.83 11.71
C TYR A 89 8.06 5.50 12.75
N ASP A 90 7.44 6.26 13.64
CA ASP A 90 8.08 6.75 14.85
C ASP A 90 7.91 5.79 16.04
N ASP A 91 8.42 6.19 17.21
CA ASP A 91 8.38 5.39 18.44
C ASP A 91 6.96 5.24 19.01
N GLU A 92 6.00 6.03 18.56
CA GLU A 92 4.57 5.90 18.91
C GLU A 92 3.78 5.08 17.88
N GLY A 93 4.45 4.55 16.84
CA GLY A 93 3.84 3.75 15.78
C GLY A 93 3.09 4.55 14.73
N ARG A 94 3.25 5.88 14.71
CA ARG A 94 2.64 6.75 13.70
C ARG A 94 3.46 6.75 12.43
N VAL A 95 2.80 6.80 11.28
CA VAL A 95 3.49 6.90 9.99
C VAL A 95 4.11 8.29 9.84
N ARG A 96 5.44 8.34 9.65
CA ARG A 96 6.21 9.58 9.46
C ARG A 96 6.60 9.84 8.02
N LEU A 97 6.76 8.77 7.24
CA LEU A 97 7.19 8.89 5.85
C LEU A 97 6.65 7.70 5.05
N VAL A 98 6.08 7.99 3.89
CA VAL A 98 5.70 6.98 2.89
C VAL A 98 6.47 7.26 1.61
N LYS A 99 7.15 6.24 1.08
CA LYS A 99 7.92 6.30 -0.15
C LYS A 99 7.42 5.24 -1.12
N PRO A 100 6.89 5.61 -2.30
CA PRO A 100 6.49 4.64 -3.33
C PRO A 100 7.72 4.15 -4.11
N TYR A 101 7.76 2.83 -4.34
CA TYR A 101 8.80 2.19 -5.15
C TYR A 101 8.18 1.39 -6.27
N VAL A 102 8.81 1.44 -7.44
CA VAL A 102 8.57 0.57 -8.58
C VAL A 102 9.92 0.01 -9.04
N ASN A 103 10.07 -1.31 -9.03
CA ASN A 103 11.29 -2.02 -9.42
C ASN A 103 12.55 -1.44 -8.74
N GLY A 104 12.49 -1.23 -7.42
CA GLY A 104 13.60 -0.74 -6.59
C GLY A 104 13.87 0.76 -6.65
N ARG A 105 13.17 1.52 -7.47
CA ARG A 105 13.35 2.97 -7.62
C ARG A 105 12.15 3.73 -7.08
N LEU A 106 12.40 4.91 -6.48
CA LEU A 106 11.31 5.82 -6.10
C LEU A 106 10.53 6.22 -7.36
N ASP A 107 9.20 5.97 -7.35
CA ASP A 107 8.31 6.32 -8.45
C ASP A 107 6.92 6.66 -7.90
N GLY A 108 6.50 7.92 -8.08
CA GLY A 108 5.29 8.47 -7.49
C GLY A 108 5.56 9.52 -6.43
N VAL A 109 4.60 9.79 -5.55
CA VAL A 109 4.66 10.85 -4.54
C VAL A 109 5.11 10.28 -3.20
N ALA A 110 6.30 10.68 -2.74
CA ALA A 110 6.78 10.46 -1.37
C ALA A 110 6.16 11.53 -0.46
N THR A 111 5.65 11.11 0.72
CA THR A 111 4.93 11.98 1.66
C THR A 111 5.50 11.82 3.06
N ALA A 112 5.99 12.91 3.65
CA ALA A 112 6.29 13.03 5.07
C ALA A 112 5.09 13.62 5.81
N TYR A 113 4.92 13.25 7.09
CA TYR A 113 3.76 13.61 7.90
C TYR A 113 4.15 14.31 9.20
N TYR A 114 3.31 15.23 9.64
CA TYR A 114 3.30 15.76 11.00
C TYR A 114 2.79 14.69 11.99
N ASP A 115 2.96 14.97 13.28
CA ASP A 115 2.49 14.08 14.37
C ASP A 115 0.97 13.90 14.39
N ASN A 116 0.23 14.90 13.91
CA ASN A 116 -1.23 14.87 13.79
C ASN A 116 -1.70 14.11 12.52
N GLY A 117 -0.78 13.54 11.72
CA GLY A 117 -1.10 12.78 10.50
C GLY A 117 -1.35 13.64 9.25
N THR A 118 -1.31 14.98 9.36
CA THR A 118 -1.38 15.82 8.16
C THR A 118 -0.07 15.77 7.37
N PRO A 119 -0.09 15.90 6.03
CA PRO A 119 1.13 15.99 5.25
C PRO A 119 2.00 17.18 5.68
N LEU A 120 3.29 16.93 5.94
CA LEU A 120 4.33 17.94 6.12
C LEU A 120 4.92 18.35 4.78
N MET A 121 5.23 17.35 3.95
CA MET A 121 5.88 17.57 2.66
C MET A 121 5.53 16.43 1.70
N THR A 122 5.32 16.78 0.44
CA THR A 122 5.24 15.82 -0.67
C THR A 122 6.33 16.12 -1.70
N ILE A 123 6.90 15.07 -2.28
CA ILE A 123 7.88 15.19 -3.38
C ILE A 123 7.53 14.14 -4.42
N THR A 124 7.38 14.57 -5.68
CA THR A 124 7.11 13.66 -6.79
C THR A 124 8.44 13.15 -7.40
N TYR A 125 8.50 11.84 -7.60
CA TYR A 125 9.62 11.14 -8.23
C TYR A 125 9.15 10.39 -9.46
N VAL A 126 10.00 10.32 -10.47
CA VAL A 126 9.86 9.46 -11.64
C VAL A 126 11.18 8.70 -11.81
N LYS A 127 11.12 7.37 -11.73
CA LYS A 127 12.29 6.47 -11.87
C LYS A 127 13.49 6.88 -11.00
N GLY A 128 13.24 7.31 -9.77
CA GLY A 128 14.25 7.73 -8.79
C GLY A 128 14.67 9.19 -8.84
N VAL A 129 14.21 9.96 -9.81
CA VAL A 129 14.58 11.37 -10.00
C VAL A 129 13.41 12.28 -9.62
N LYS A 130 13.68 13.38 -8.90
CA LYS A 130 12.64 14.39 -8.63
C LYS A 130 12.10 14.96 -9.93
N HIS A 131 10.78 14.81 -10.16
CA HIS A 131 10.12 15.29 -11.37
C HIS A 131 8.65 15.62 -11.06
N GLY A 132 8.27 16.89 -11.22
CA GLY A 132 6.96 17.38 -10.84
C GLY A 132 6.98 18.21 -9.55
N PRO A 133 5.84 18.36 -8.86
CA PRO A 133 5.74 19.22 -7.69
C PRO A 133 6.43 18.62 -6.46
N ALA A 134 7.06 19.51 -5.69
CA ALA A 134 7.38 19.34 -4.28
C ALA A 134 6.63 20.41 -3.50
N VAL A 135 5.84 19.99 -2.53
CA VAL A 135 4.96 20.88 -1.76
C VAL A 135 5.23 20.70 -0.28
N LYS A 136 5.44 21.81 0.42
CA LYS A 136 5.50 21.87 1.88
C LYS A 136 4.19 22.43 2.40
N TYR A 137 3.67 21.86 3.48
CA TYR A 137 2.41 22.23 4.09
C TYR A 137 2.63 22.73 5.52
N ASN A 138 1.71 23.54 6.00
CA ASN A 138 1.55 23.86 7.41
C ASN A 138 0.81 22.71 8.12
N ALA A 139 0.83 22.70 9.46
CA ALA A 139 0.18 21.66 10.26
C ALA A 139 -1.36 21.64 10.12
N ASP A 140 -1.97 22.72 9.65
CA ASP A 140 -3.39 22.84 9.31
C ASP A 140 -3.74 22.30 7.91
N GLY A 141 -2.72 21.85 7.14
CA GLY A 141 -2.86 21.33 5.79
C GLY A 141 -2.81 22.39 4.69
N SER A 142 -2.72 23.69 5.01
CA SER A 142 -2.54 24.74 4.02
C SER A 142 -1.16 24.67 3.38
N VAL A 143 -1.05 25.09 2.12
CA VAL A 143 0.24 25.08 1.40
C VAL A 143 1.14 26.17 1.92
N PHE A 144 2.32 25.80 2.42
CA PHE A 144 3.37 26.73 2.82
C PHE A 144 4.26 27.14 1.64
N GLU A 145 4.71 26.15 0.85
CA GLU A 145 5.62 26.39 -0.28
C GLU A 145 5.40 25.32 -1.36
N LYS A 146 5.52 25.72 -2.63
CA LYS A 146 5.49 24.81 -3.77
C LYS A 146 6.66 25.09 -4.70
N LYS A 147 7.39 24.03 -5.06
CA LYS A 147 8.49 24.05 -6.03
C LYS A 147 8.20 23.04 -7.13
N MET A 148 8.68 23.32 -8.34
CA MET A 148 8.60 22.37 -9.46
C MET A 148 9.99 21.82 -9.76
N PHE A 149 10.07 20.53 -10.04
CA PHE A 149 11.28 19.86 -10.45
C PHE A 149 11.12 19.26 -11.85
N LYS A 150 12.16 19.39 -12.66
CA LYS A 150 12.27 18.69 -13.96
C LYS A 150 13.64 18.02 -14.01
N ASN A 151 13.63 16.68 -14.10
CA ASN A 151 14.87 15.87 -14.16
C ASN A 151 15.86 16.19 -13.03
N GLY A 152 15.36 16.32 -11.78
CA GLY A 152 16.16 16.59 -10.59
C GLY A 152 16.52 18.05 -10.33
N LYS A 153 16.32 18.94 -11.29
CA LYS A 153 16.62 20.38 -11.17
C LYS A 153 15.36 21.18 -10.90
N LEU A 154 15.48 22.30 -10.15
CA LEU A 154 14.39 23.26 -10.01
C LEU A 154 14.01 23.82 -11.39
N SER A 155 12.71 23.88 -11.62
CA SER A 155 12.11 24.49 -12.82
C SER A 155 11.29 25.69 -12.36
N TYR A 156 11.55 26.85 -12.90
CA TYR A 156 10.83 28.10 -12.66
C TYR A 156 9.76 28.29 -13.73
#